data_1e2dcc27e15a6ca4196cf87f20b74111
#
_entry.id   1e2dcc27e15a6ca4196cf87f20b74111
#
_cell.length_a   1.000
_cell.length_b   1.000
_cell.length_c   1.000
_cell.angle_alpha   90.00
_cell.angle_beta   90.00
_cell.angle_gamma   90.00
#
_symmetry.space_group_name_H-M   'P 1'
#
loop_
_entity.id
_entity.type
_entity.pdbx_description
1 polymer ?
#
loop_
_entity_poly.entity_id
_entity_poly.type
_entity_poly.pdbx_seq_one_letter_code
_entity_poly.pdbx_strand_id
1 'polypeptide(L)'
;MRNLKLIIKREYLARVRNKTFVIMTFLSPLILVAMIMLIVYLAGLNSEEQRIVGVNDESGVFIGEFTDTKEIDYIDLSDITLEDAKTIVREKEYYGLLHVPELRENVSPAIQFYAKEAPAFGFLTHIEKTISDELTNRQLR
;
A
#
# COMPACT_ATOMS: atom_id res chain seq x y z
N MET A 1 7.52 35.04 51.65
CA MET A 1 6.76 34.42 50.58
C MET A 1 6.07 35.40 49.61
N ARG A 2 5.73 36.58 50.06
CA ARG A 2 5.06 37.59 49.19
C ARG A 2 5.94 38.09 48.06
N ASN A 3 7.25 38.21 48.26
CA ASN A 3 8.21 38.68 47.23
C ASN A 3 8.46 37.65 46.14
N LEU A 4 8.41 36.34 46.46
CA LEU A 4 8.61 35.25 45.49
C LEU A 4 7.46 35.25 44.45
N LYS A 5 6.22 35.45 44.88
CA LYS A 5 5.07 35.55 43.97
C LYS A 5 5.16 36.75 43.03
N LEU A 6 5.70 37.88 43.50
CA LEU A 6 5.92 39.08 42.69
C LEU A 6 7.02 38.85 41.62
N ILE A 7 8.08 38.16 41.99
CA ILE A 7 9.16 37.81 41.04
C ILE A 7 8.65 36.87 39.98
N ILE A 8 7.96 35.80 40.37
CA ILE A 8 7.36 34.83 39.45
C ILE A 8 6.37 35.49 38.49
N LYS A 9 5.50 36.37 39.04
CA LYS A 9 4.53 37.10 38.23
C LYS A 9 5.18 38.05 37.22
N ARG A 10 6.28 38.71 37.62
CA ARG A 10 7.04 39.61 36.75
C ARG A 10 7.74 38.83 35.64
N GLU A 11 8.39 37.73 35.97
CA GLU A 11 9.06 36.85 35.01
C GLU A 11 8.08 36.23 34.02
N TYR A 12 6.94 35.75 34.52
CA TYR A 12 5.86 35.19 33.71
C TYR A 12 5.29 36.22 32.74
N LEU A 13 4.97 37.42 33.22
CA LEU A 13 4.46 38.52 32.39
C LEU A 13 5.49 39.02 31.37
N ALA A 14 6.78 38.99 31.68
CA ALA A 14 7.84 39.37 30.76
C ALA A 14 7.95 38.38 29.62
N ARG A 15 7.80 37.08 29.90
CA ARG A 15 7.84 36.04 28.88
C ARG A 15 6.58 35.97 28.02
N VAL A 16 5.39 36.03 28.63
CA VAL A 16 4.09 36.01 27.93
C VAL A 16 3.89 37.28 27.10
N ARG A 17 4.48 38.41 27.51
CA ARG A 17 4.44 39.66 26.77
C ARG A 17 5.37 39.70 25.55
N ASN A 18 6.29 38.73 25.47
CA ASN A 18 7.08 38.55 24.26
C ASN A 18 6.21 37.89 23.16
N LYS A 19 5.77 38.71 22.20
CA LYS A 19 4.93 38.27 21.08
C LYS A 19 5.51 37.03 20.36
N THR A 20 6.83 36.98 20.23
CA THR A 20 7.52 35.85 19.60
C THR A 20 7.32 34.55 20.38
N PHE A 21 7.42 34.59 21.70
CA PHE A 21 7.20 33.41 22.54
C PHE A 21 5.76 32.88 22.44
N VAL A 22 4.77 33.77 22.50
CA VAL A 22 3.35 33.40 22.38
C VAL A 22 3.06 32.81 21.00
N ILE A 23 3.55 33.48 19.94
CA ILE A 23 3.36 33.00 18.57
C ILE A 23 4.00 31.63 18.38
N MET A 24 5.24 31.41 18.81
CA MET A 24 5.92 30.13 18.68
C MET A 24 5.23 29.02 19.46
N THR A 25 4.74 29.31 20.66
CA THR A 25 4.06 28.33 21.52
C THR A 25 2.75 27.83 20.92
N PHE A 26 1.98 28.70 20.27
CA PHE A 26 0.71 28.32 19.64
C PHE A 26 0.87 27.90 18.18
N LEU A 27 1.82 28.49 17.46
CA LEU A 27 2.04 28.21 16.05
C LEU A 27 2.66 26.82 15.83
N SER A 28 3.56 26.37 16.71
CA SER A 28 4.23 25.07 16.60
C SER A 28 3.24 23.88 16.58
N PRO A 29 2.32 23.72 17.53
CA PRO A 29 1.33 22.64 17.45
C PRO A 29 0.36 22.80 16.26
N LEU A 30 0.05 24.02 15.87
CA LEU A 30 -0.83 24.28 14.72
C LEU A 30 -0.16 23.82 13.40
N ILE A 31 1.12 24.12 13.23
CA ILE A 31 1.90 23.68 12.06
C ILE A 31 1.99 22.16 12.05
N LEU A 32 2.19 21.51 13.19
CA LEU A 32 2.26 20.06 13.29
C LEU A 32 0.94 19.40 12.86
N VAL A 33 -0.19 19.90 13.33
CA VAL A 33 -1.52 19.41 12.92
C VAL A 33 -1.75 19.65 11.42
N ALA A 34 -1.37 20.82 10.91
CA ALA A 34 -1.48 21.13 9.48
C ALA A 34 -0.62 20.20 8.62
N MET A 35 0.60 19.88 9.06
CA MET A 35 1.46 18.89 8.36
C MET A 35 0.86 17.50 8.36
N ILE A 36 0.32 17.04 9.48
CA ILE A 36 -0.34 15.74 9.55
C ILE A 36 -1.54 15.69 8.60
N MET A 37 -2.39 16.73 8.60
CA MET A 37 -3.53 16.83 7.67
C MET A 37 -3.07 16.82 6.21
N LEU A 38 -1.99 17.52 5.88
CA LEU A 38 -1.43 17.54 4.53
C LEU A 38 -0.95 16.15 4.10
N ILE A 39 -0.24 15.44 4.98
CA ILE A 39 0.24 14.08 4.70
C ILE A 39 -0.94 13.12 4.47
N VAL A 40 -1.96 13.15 5.32
CA VAL A 40 -3.17 12.32 5.18
C VAL A 40 -3.90 12.65 3.87
N TYR A 41 -4.01 13.93 3.53
CA TYR A 41 -4.64 14.37 2.27
C TYR A 41 -3.87 13.87 1.04
N LEU A 42 -2.54 14.02 1.02
CA LEU A 42 -1.69 13.53 -0.07
C LEU A 42 -1.69 11.99 -0.17
N ALA A 43 -1.71 11.29 0.97
CA ALA A 43 -1.83 9.84 0.98
C ALA A 43 -3.18 9.37 0.41
N GLY A 44 -4.27 10.11 0.69
CA GLY A 44 -5.58 9.84 0.11
C GLY A 44 -5.63 10.02 -1.40
N LEU A 45 -4.91 11.00 -1.96
CA LEU A 45 -4.84 11.19 -3.41
C LEU A 45 -4.12 10.05 -4.13
N ASN A 46 -3.12 9.44 -3.50
CA ASN A 46 -2.39 8.29 -4.06
C ASN A 46 -3.16 6.96 -3.94
N SER A 47 -4.20 6.90 -3.15
CA SER A 47 -4.98 5.67 -2.92
C SER A 47 -6.02 5.38 -4.02
N GLU A 48 -6.25 6.33 -4.93
CA GLU A 48 -7.24 6.18 -6.02
C GLU A 48 -6.64 5.64 -7.34
N GLU A 49 -5.34 5.44 -7.44
CA GLU A 49 -4.76 4.75 -8.59
C GLU A 49 -5.06 3.25 -8.48
N GLN A 50 -6.08 2.82 -9.20
CA GLN A 50 -6.34 1.40 -9.43
C GLN A 50 -5.09 0.76 -10.04
N ARG A 51 -4.58 -0.24 -9.36
CA ARG A 51 -3.41 -0.98 -9.81
C ARG A 51 -3.86 -2.12 -10.69
N ILE A 52 -3.39 -2.14 -11.91
CA ILE A 52 -3.70 -3.20 -12.86
C ILE A 52 -2.65 -4.29 -12.75
N VAL A 53 -3.08 -5.52 -12.50
CA VAL A 53 -2.24 -6.70 -12.40
C VAL A 53 -2.62 -7.66 -13.52
N GLY A 54 -1.67 -7.98 -14.39
CA GLY A 54 -1.84 -9.05 -15.35
C GLY A 54 -1.74 -10.41 -14.67
N VAL A 55 -2.61 -11.34 -15.01
CA VAL A 55 -2.56 -12.74 -14.53
C VAL A 55 -2.35 -13.65 -15.74
N ASN A 56 -1.24 -14.36 -15.75
CA ASN A 56 -0.96 -15.40 -16.72
C ASN A 56 -0.98 -16.75 -16.00
N ASP A 57 -2.14 -17.40 -16.06
CA ASP A 57 -2.41 -18.67 -15.37
C ASP A 57 -2.42 -19.82 -16.38
N GLU A 58 -1.29 -20.49 -16.54
CA GLU A 58 -1.17 -21.66 -17.40
C GLU A 58 -1.94 -22.88 -16.86
N SER A 59 -2.26 -22.88 -15.56
CA SER A 59 -3.03 -23.96 -14.94
C SER A 59 -4.53 -23.85 -15.20
N GLY A 60 -5.03 -22.64 -15.52
CA GLY A 60 -6.44 -22.35 -15.72
C GLY A 60 -7.32 -22.45 -14.46
N VAL A 61 -6.70 -22.52 -13.31
CA VAL A 61 -7.36 -22.84 -12.03
C VAL A 61 -7.64 -21.60 -11.22
N PHE A 62 -6.67 -20.67 -11.21
CA PHE A 62 -6.66 -19.54 -10.29
C PHE A 62 -7.28 -18.28 -10.87
N ILE A 63 -7.43 -18.19 -12.18
CA ILE A 63 -7.94 -16.97 -12.82
C ILE A 63 -9.31 -16.56 -12.30
N GLY A 64 -10.18 -17.53 -11.97
CA GLY A 64 -11.51 -17.28 -11.41
C GLY A 64 -11.52 -16.85 -9.94
N GLU A 65 -10.41 -17.05 -9.22
CA GLU A 65 -10.29 -16.70 -7.80
C GLU A 65 -9.82 -15.27 -7.59
N PHE A 66 -9.20 -14.67 -8.60
CA PHE A 66 -8.79 -13.26 -8.54
C PHE A 66 -9.96 -12.35 -8.89
N THR A 67 -10.55 -11.77 -7.84
CA THR A 67 -11.67 -10.85 -7.99
C THR A 67 -11.18 -9.41 -7.90
N ASP A 68 -11.64 -8.57 -8.82
CA ASP A 68 -11.34 -7.14 -8.81
C ASP A 68 -11.75 -6.51 -7.49
N THR A 69 -10.88 -5.65 -6.98
CA THR A 69 -11.10 -4.87 -5.78
C THR A 69 -11.13 -3.38 -6.10
N LYS A 70 -11.43 -2.53 -5.13
CA LYS A 70 -11.37 -1.07 -5.33
C LYS A 70 -9.97 -0.55 -5.65
N GLU A 71 -8.94 -1.32 -5.28
CA GLU A 71 -7.54 -0.92 -5.39
C GLU A 71 -6.79 -1.67 -6.50
N ILE A 72 -7.30 -2.85 -6.93
CA ILE A 72 -6.61 -3.73 -7.87
C ILE A 72 -7.61 -4.31 -8.85
N ASP A 73 -7.32 -4.13 -10.13
CA ASP A 73 -8.01 -4.78 -11.25
C ASP A 73 -7.11 -5.90 -11.81
N TYR A 74 -7.68 -7.07 -12.01
CA TYR A 74 -6.98 -8.21 -12.56
C TYR A 74 -7.34 -8.39 -14.04
N ILE A 75 -6.32 -8.46 -14.89
CA ILE A 75 -6.49 -8.70 -16.33
C ILE A 75 -5.98 -10.08 -16.68
N ASP A 76 -6.84 -10.89 -17.28
CA ASP A 76 -6.48 -12.23 -17.76
C ASP A 76 -5.56 -12.13 -18.99
N LEU A 77 -4.35 -12.67 -18.86
CA LEU A 77 -3.35 -12.80 -19.91
C LEU A 77 -2.93 -14.27 -20.09
N SER A 78 -3.82 -15.21 -19.75
CA SER A 78 -3.52 -16.66 -19.80
C SER A 78 -3.46 -17.19 -21.22
N ASP A 79 -4.13 -16.53 -22.18
CA ASP A 79 -4.18 -16.96 -23.58
C ASP A 79 -2.90 -16.65 -24.39
N ILE A 80 -1.95 -15.94 -23.80
CA ILE A 80 -0.70 -15.53 -24.45
C ILE A 80 0.52 -16.09 -23.74
N THR A 81 1.66 -16.09 -24.42
CA THR A 81 2.90 -16.56 -23.82
C THR A 81 3.34 -15.66 -22.65
N LEU A 82 4.11 -16.22 -21.73
CA LEU A 82 4.67 -15.45 -20.60
C LEU A 82 5.49 -14.23 -21.08
N GLU A 83 6.24 -14.37 -22.18
CA GLU A 83 7.07 -13.28 -22.72
C GLU A 83 6.20 -12.15 -23.32
N ASP A 84 5.12 -12.51 -24.01
CA ASP A 84 4.16 -11.54 -24.54
C ASP A 84 3.41 -10.85 -23.39
N ALA A 85 3.02 -11.59 -22.35
CA ALA A 85 2.40 -11.04 -21.15
C ALA A 85 3.33 -10.04 -20.44
N LYS A 86 4.62 -10.35 -20.30
CA LYS A 86 5.63 -9.42 -19.75
C LYS A 86 5.76 -8.15 -20.59
N THR A 87 5.70 -8.29 -21.90
CA THR A 87 5.78 -7.14 -22.81
C THR A 87 4.58 -6.24 -22.66
N ILE A 88 3.36 -6.78 -22.63
CA ILE A 88 2.12 -6.04 -22.43
C ILE A 88 2.13 -5.30 -21.08
N VAL A 89 2.52 -5.98 -20.01
CA VAL A 89 2.60 -5.38 -18.66
C VAL A 89 3.58 -4.20 -18.64
N ARG A 90 4.69 -4.31 -19.36
CA ARG A 90 5.69 -3.24 -19.47
C ARG A 90 5.20 -2.07 -20.33
N GLU A 91 4.61 -2.35 -21.49
CA GLU A 91 4.14 -1.32 -22.44
C GLU A 91 2.95 -0.54 -21.88
N LYS A 92 2.03 -1.23 -21.20
CA LYS A 92 0.84 -0.62 -20.59
C LYS A 92 1.06 -0.11 -19.17
N GLU A 93 2.30 -0.22 -18.65
CA GLU A 93 2.68 0.22 -17.31
C GLU A 93 1.81 -0.37 -16.19
N TYR A 94 1.43 -1.66 -16.32
CA TYR A 94 0.73 -2.35 -15.25
C TYR A 94 1.59 -2.47 -14.00
N TYR A 95 0.95 -2.59 -12.85
CA TYR A 95 1.62 -2.74 -11.56
C TYR A 95 2.52 -3.98 -11.50
N GLY A 96 2.07 -5.09 -12.11
CA GLY A 96 2.84 -6.30 -12.22
C GLY A 96 2.14 -7.39 -13.00
N LEU A 97 2.85 -8.52 -13.13
CA LEU A 97 2.37 -9.74 -13.75
C LEU A 97 2.48 -10.89 -12.76
N LEU A 98 1.37 -11.53 -12.49
CA LEU A 98 1.32 -12.78 -11.73
C LEU A 98 1.36 -13.96 -12.73
N HIS A 99 2.39 -14.78 -12.63
CA HIS A 99 2.52 -15.99 -13.43
C HIS A 99 2.33 -17.23 -12.58
N VAL A 100 1.34 -18.03 -12.95
CA VAL A 100 1.05 -19.33 -12.36
C VAL A 100 1.37 -20.40 -13.37
N PRO A 101 2.43 -21.20 -13.17
CA PRO A 101 2.78 -22.27 -14.09
C PRO A 101 1.79 -23.43 -14.03
N GLU A 102 1.87 -24.31 -15.02
CA GLU A 102 1.09 -25.54 -15.07
C GLU A 102 1.25 -26.37 -13.78
N LEU A 103 0.13 -26.79 -13.20
CA LEU A 103 0.12 -27.59 -11.97
C LEU A 103 0.61 -29.00 -12.28
N ARG A 104 1.65 -29.44 -11.59
CA ARG A 104 2.15 -30.82 -11.65
C ARG A 104 1.79 -31.56 -10.36
N GLU A 105 1.39 -32.80 -10.47
CA GLU A 105 1.12 -33.64 -9.31
C GLU A 105 2.35 -33.72 -8.38
N ASN A 106 2.14 -33.52 -7.10
CA ASN A 106 3.15 -33.57 -6.03
C ASN A 106 4.23 -32.46 -6.04
N VAL A 107 4.03 -31.37 -6.80
CA VAL A 107 4.93 -30.21 -6.79
C VAL A 107 4.14 -28.95 -6.45
N SER A 108 4.55 -28.23 -5.43
CA SER A 108 3.98 -26.90 -5.16
C SER A 108 4.28 -25.97 -6.32
N PRO A 109 3.28 -25.27 -6.89
CA PRO A 109 3.51 -24.38 -8.02
C PRO A 109 4.46 -23.24 -7.62
N ALA A 110 5.50 -23.02 -8.41
CA ALA A 110 6.41 -21.90 -8.24
C ALA A 110 5.78 -20.64 -8.83
N ILE A 111 4.86 -20.02 -8.11
CA ILE A 111 4.19 -18.80 -8.54
C ILE A 111 5.18 -17.65 -8.53
N GLN A 112 5.22 -16.88 -9.60
CA GLN A 112 6.14 -15.79 -9.80
C GLN A 112 5.38 -14.48 -10.00
N PHE A 113 5.82 -13.45 -9.30
CA PHE A 113 5.31 -12.11 -9.48
C PHE A 113 6.39 -11.20 -10.06
N TYR A 114 6.13 -10.68 -11.24
CA TYR A 114 7.02 -9.76 -11.94
C TYR A 114 6.49 -8.35 -11.77
N ALA A 115 7.21 -7.48 -11.08
CA ALA A 115 6.87 -6.08 -10.90
C ALA A 115 8.06 -5.19 -11.20
N LYS A 116 7.79 -3.96 -11.61
CA LYS A 116 8.80 -2.93 -11.83
C LYS A 116 9.38 -2.42 -10.50
N GLU A 117 8.54 -2.38 -9.47
CA GLU A 117 8.89 -1.97 -8.11
C GLU A 117 8.53 -3.07 -7.11
N ALA A 118 9.13 -3.03 -5.94
CA ALA A 118 8.83 -3.98 -4.89
C ALA A 118 7.33 -3.88 -4.51
N PRO A 119 6.57 -4.98 -4.62
CA PRO A 119 5.14 -4.95 -4.32
C PRO A 119 4.88 -4.66 -2.85
N ALA A 120 3.76 -4.00 -2.57
CA ALA A 120 3.35 -3.74 -1.20
C ALA A 120 3.14 -5.06 -0.44
N PHE A 121 3.59 -5.11 0.82
CA PHE A 121 3.50 -6.32 1.65
C PHE A 121 2.07 -6.87 1.75
N GLY A 122 1.06 -5.98 1.88
CA GLY A 122 -0.34 -6.38 1.93
C GLY A 122 -0.84 -7.06 0.65
N PHE A 123 -0.33 -6.65 -0.51
CA PHE A 123 -0.65 -7.27 -1.79
C PHE A 123 -0.11 -8.72 -1.88
N LEU A 124 1.15 -8.92 -1.51
CA LEU A 124 1.76 -10.26 -1.49
C LEU A 124 1.00 -11.21 -0.56
N THR A 125 0.66 -10.73 0.64
CA THR A 125 -0.12 -11.52 1.62
C THR A 125 -1.51 -11.89 1.09
N HIS A 126 -2.15 -10.99 0.36
CA HIS A 126 -3.47 -11.25 -0.24
C HIS A 126 -3.39 -12.35 -1.31
N ILE A 127 -2.42 -12.25 -2.22
CA ILE A 127 -2.20 -13.26 -3.27
C ILE A 127 -1.85 -14.61 -2.65
N GLU A 128 -0.91 -14.64 -1.72
CA GLU A 128 -0.48 -15.86 -1.04
C GLU A 128 -1.63 -16.56 -0.33
N LYS A 129 -2.49 -15.79 0.33
CA LYS A 129 -3.69 -16.32 0.97
C LYS A 129 -4.67 -16.91 -0.04
N THR A 130 -5.00 -16.19 -1.12
CA THR A 130 -5.93 -16.65 -2.15
C THR A 130 -5.45 -17.97 -2.76
N ILE A 131 -4.18 -18.07 -3.06
CA ILE A 131 -3.58 -19.28 -3.63
C ILE A 131 -3.58 -20.45 -2.61
N SER A 132 -3.21 -20.17 -1.36
CA SER A 132 -3.15 -21.17 -0.30
C SER A 132 -4.56 -21.74 0.00
N ASP A 133 -5.56 -20.87 0.04
CA ASP A 133 -6.95 -21.28 0.27
C ASP A 133 -7.45 -22.19 -0.87
N GLU A 134 -7.16 -21.89 -2.13
CA GLU A 134 -7.57 -22.73 -3.26
C GLU A 134 -6.82 -24.07 -3.31
N LEU A 135 -5.52 -24.07 -3.04
CA LEU A 135 -4.74 -25.32 -2.94
C LEU A 135 -5.25 -26.22 -1.82
N THR A 136 -5.60 -25.64 -0.67
CA THR A 136 -6.15 -26.38 0.47
C THR A 136 -7.53 -26.98 0.14
N ASN A 137 -8.39 -26.21 -0.52
CA ASN A 137 -9.69 -26.69 -0.95
C ASN A 137 -9.61 -27.86 -1.92
N ARG A 138 -8.59 -27.90 -2.77
CA ARG A 138 -8.36 -28.99 -3.73
C ARG A 138 -7.81 -30.25 -3.09
N GLN A 139 -6.96 -30.12 -2.06
CA GLN A 139 -6.45 -31.28 -1.33
C GLN A 139 -7.51 -31.97 -0.47
N LEU A 140 -8.60 -31.27 -0.12
CA LEU A 140 -9.71 -31.80 0.68
C LEU A 140 -10.82 -32.44 -0.18
N ARG A 141 -10.74 -32.35 -1.50
CA ARG A 141 -11.65 -33.02 -2.44
C ARG A 141 -11.05 -34.28 -3.03
#